data_a26ce7251498000a53682424d21f7fa2
#
_entry.id   a26ce7251498000a53682424d21f7fa2
#
_cell.length_a   1.000
_cell.length_b   1.000
_cell.length_c   1.000
_cell.angle_alpha   90.00
_cell.angle_beta   90.00
_cell.angle_gamma   90.00
#
_symmetry.space_group_name_H-M   'P 1'
#
loop_
_entity.id
_entity.type
_entity.pdbx_description
1 polymer ?
#
loop_
_entity_poly.entity_id
_entity_poly.type
_entity_poly.pdbx_seq_one_letter_code
_entity_poly.pdbx_strand_id
1 'polypeptide(L)'
;MHSHTHVEGQRYRETFGRCFEDFVVGDIYEHRPGRTITETDNTWFTLLTMNKHPAHFDRAYAEKTEFKQPLVNSCLTLSIVVGMSVSDVSHKAIGNLGWDDIKLTAPVFIGDTIYAESRVIAKRESASRPTQGIVTVRTIGKKADGVQFMSFERTVLVPKQGHDIDH
;
A
#
# COMPACT_ATOMS: atom_id res chain seq x y z
N MET A 1 1.38 6.42 19.72
CA MET A 1 0.19 7.24 19.38
C MET A 1 -1.04 6.36 19.59
N HIS A 2 -2.06 6.81 20.31
CA HIS A 2 -3.23 5.98 20.58
C HIS A 2 -4.06 5.84 19.31
N SER A 3 -4.44 4.61 18.98
CA SER A 3 -5.30 4.30 17.84
C SER A 3 -6.79 4.60 18.11
N HIS A 4 -7.11 5.30 19.20
CA HIS A 4 -8.49 5.57 19.61
C HIS A 4 -8.63 6.99 20.15
N THR A 5 -9.71 7.65 19.78
CA THR A 5 -10.15 8.92 20.37
C THR A 5 -11.30 8.66 21.32
N HIS A 6 -11.25 9.25 22.52
CA HIS A 6 -12.37 9.25 23.48
C HIS A 6 -13.51 10.11 22.91
N VAL A 7 -14.73 9.57 22.88
CA VAL A 7 -15.92 10.26 22.34
C VAL A 7 -16.78 10.78 23.47
N GLU A 8 -17.31 9.89 24.32
CA GLU A 8 -18.18 10.23 25.44
C GLU A 8 -18.27 9.05 26.41
N GLY A 9 -18.21 9.31 27.72
CA GLY A 9 -18.33 8.28 28.75
C GLY A 9 -17.27 7.21 28.60
N GLN A 10 -17.68 5.99 28.31
CA GLN A 10 -16.77 4.85 28.05
C GLN A 10 -16.66 4.50 26.54
N ARG A 11 -17.00 5.43 25.65
CA ARG A 11 -16.94 5.23 24.21
C ARG A 11 -15.63 5.72 23.64
N TYR A 12 -15.01 4.86 22.85
CA TYR A 12 -13.78 5.14 22.10
C TYR A 12 -14.02 4.84 20.64
N ARG A 13 -13.43 5.66 19.77
CA ARG A 13 -13.45 5.48 18.31
C ARG A 13 -12.04 5.25 17.81
N GLU A 14 -11.85 4.25 16.96
CA GLU A 14 -10.58 4.08 16.26
C GLU A 14 -10.28 5.31 15.38
N THR A 15 -9.00 5.67 15.35
CA THR A 15 -8.50 6.76 14.49
C THR A 15 -7.46 6.22 13.53
N PHE A 16 -7.64 6.53 12.26
CA PHE A 16 -6.74 6.14 11.18
C PHE A 16 -6.25 7.36 10.41
N GLY A 17 -5.10 7.20 9.78
CA GLY A 17 -4.51 8.21 8.91
C GLY A 17 -3.88 9.36 9.67
N ARG A 18 -3.28 10.24 8.89
CA ARG A 18 -2.52 11.40 9.36
C ARG A 18 -2.92 12.64 8.60
N CYS A 19 -2.91 13.78 9.29
CA CYS A 19 -2.91 15.08 8.66
C CYS A 19 -1.49 15.47 8.23
N PHE A 20 -1.36 16.52 7.47
CA PHE A 20 -0.08 16.96 6.91
C PHE A 20 1.01 17.16 7.99
N GLU A 21 0.64 17.74 9.11
CA GLU A 21 1.56 18.05 10.21
C GLU A 21 2.13 16.80 10.87
N ASP A 22 1.36 15.71 10.91
CA ASP A 22 1.71 14.45 11.57
C ASP A 22 2.80 13.65 10.82
N PHE A 23 3.07 14.00 9.57
CA PHE A 23 4.14 13.37 8.80
C PHE A 23 5.48 14.05 9.10
N VAL A 24 6.50 13.25 9.41
CA VAL A 24 7.87 13.71 9.59
C VAL A 24 8.75 13.04 8.54
N VAL A 25 9.53 13.84 7.81
CA VAL A 25 10.46 13.29 6.79
C VAL A 25 11.49 12.40 7.49
N GLY A 26 11.64 11.18 7.01
CA GLY A 26 12.50 10.16 7.57
C GLY A 26 11.78 9.08 8.38
N ASP A 27 10.58 9.36 8.90
CA ASP A 27 9.77 8.36 9.61
C ASP A 27 9.45 7.16 8.73
N ILE A 28 9.42 5.98 9.35
CA ILE A 28 9.03 4.72 8.72
C ILE A 28 7.79 4.19 9.44
N TYR A 29 6.77 3.87 8.65
CA TYR A 29 5.54 3.22 9.12
C TYR A 29 5.52 1.78 8.65
N GLU A 30 5.58 0.84 9.58
CA GLU A 30 5.40 -0.59 9.30
C GLU A 30 3.91 -0.92 9.23
N HIS A 31 3.46 -1.39 8.08
CA HIS A 31 2.05 -1.71 7.86
C HIS A 31 1.75 -3.14 8.31
N ARG A 32 0.77 -3.29 9.17
CA ARG A 32 0.30 -4.58 9.71
C ARG A 32 -1.24 -4.64 9.67
N PRO A 33 -1.82 -5.85 9.54
CA PRO A 33 -1.18 -7.15 9.41
C PRO A 33 -0.54 -7.39 8.04
N GLY A 34 0.27 -8.44 7.91
CA GLY A 34 0.70 -9.00 6.63
C GLY A 34 -0.44 -9.76 5.96
N ARG A 35 -0.26 -10.11 4.68
CA ARG A 35 -1.24 -10.88 3.92
C ARG A 35 -0.61 -12.04 3.15
N THR A 36 -1.18 -13.24 3.30
CA THR A 36 -0.86 -14.38 2.45
C THR A 36 -1.66 -14.32 1.16
N ILE A 37 -0.99 -14.45 0.03
CA ILE A 37 -1.62 -14.43 -1.29
C ILE A 37 -2.24 -15.80 -1.59
N THR A 38 -3.52 -15.80 -1.92
CA THR A 38 -4.24 -17.01 -2.31
C THR A 38 -4.34 -17.18 -3.83
N GLU A 39 -4.63 -18.39 -4.28
CA GLU A 39 -4.91 -18.66 -5.70
C GLU A 39 -6.12 -17.86 -6.21
N THR A 40 -7.14 -17.74 -5.38
CA THR A 40 -8.35 -16.97 -5.68
C THR A 40 -8.00 -15.50 -5.92
N ASP A 41 -7.19 -14.89 -5.06
CA ASP A 41 -6.73 -13.50 -5.24
C ASP A 41 -6.11 -13.30 -6.63
N ASN A 42 -5.17 -14.18 -6.97
CA ASN A 42 -4.40 -14.06 -8.20
C ASN A 42 -5.26 -14.27 -9.45
N THR A 43 -6.06 -15.33 -9.45
CA THR A 43 -6.91 -15.68 -10.60
C THR A 43 -7.99 -14.60 -10.84
N TRP A 44 -8.71 -14.22 -9.78
CA TRP A 44 -9.77 -13.23 -9.90
C TRP A 44 -9.26 -11.86 -10.32
N PHE A 45 -8.21 -11.37 -9.66
CA PHE A 45 -7.65 -10.08 -10.02
C PHE A 45 -7.16 -10.06 -11.46
N THR A 46 -6.43 -11.09 -11.88
CA THR A 46 -5.88 -11.20 -13.23
C THR A 46 -6.98 -11.16 -14.28
N LEU A 47 -8.05 -11.95 -14.10
CA LEU A 47 -9.15 -12.01 -15.05
C LEU A 47 -10.04 -10.76 -15.03
N LEU A 48 -10.32 -10.19 -13.85
CA LEU A 48 -11.07 -8.93 -13.69
C LEU A 48 -10.37 -7.75 -14.38
N THR A 49 -9.05 -7.75 -14.37
CA THR A 49 -8.24 -6.70 -15.04
C THR A 49 -7.95 -7.00 -16.51
N MET A 50 -8.63 -7.99 -17.09
CA MET A 50 -8.47 -8.42 -18.49
C MET A 50 -7.06 -8.89 -18.86
N ASN A 51 -6.21 -9.23 -17.88
CA ASN A 51 -4.92 -9.83 -18.13
C ASN A 51 -5.10 -11.31 -18.51
N LYS A 52 -4.78 -11.65 -19.75
CA LYS A 52 -4.95 -12.99 -20.29
C LYS A 52 -3.66 -13.82 -20.29
N HIS A 53 -2.60 -13.34 -19.62
CA HIS A 53 -1.33 -14.06 -19.62
C HIS A 53 -1.44 -15.35 -18.77
N PRO A 54 -1.31 -16.54 -19.39
CA PRO A 54 -1.60 -17.82 -18.73
C PRO A 54 -0.65 -18.12 -17.56
N ALA A 55 0.52 -17.51 -17.49
CA ALA A 55 1.47 -17.70 -16.38
C ALA A 55 0.87 -17.39 -15.00
N HIS A 56 -0.26 -16.66 -14.93
CA HIS A 56 -0.87 -16.28 -13.65
C HIS A 56 -1.96 -17.27 -13.17
N PHE A 57 -2.58 -18.04 -14.08
CA PHE A 57 -3.76 -18.85 -13.72
C PHE A 57 -3.82 -20.23 -14.40
N ASP A 58 -3.01 -20.49 -15.43
CA ASP A 58 -2.92 -21.80 -16.07
C ASP A 58 -1.72 -22.57 -15.51
N ARG A 59 -1.98 -23.53 -14.65
CA ARG A 59 -0.93 -24.34 -14.00
C ARG A 59 -0.10 -25.13 -15.01
N ALA A 60 -0.76 -25.73 -16.01
CA ALA A 60 -0.06 -26.54 -17.03
C ALA A 60 0.87 -25.69 -17.90
N TYR A 61 0.51 -24.43 -18.13
CA TYR A 61 1.38 -23.47 -18.78
C TYR A 61 2.53 -23.03 -17.85
N ALA A 62 2.19 -22.66 -16.61
CA ALA A 62 3.14 -22.13 -15.64
C ALA A 62 4.25 -23.14 -15.28
N GLU A 63 3.94 -24.44 -15.23
CA GLU A 63 4.90 -25.54 -15.05
C GLU A 63 5.99 -25.58 -16.12
N LYS A 64 5.71 -25.05 -17.32
CA LYS A 64 6.67 -24.99 -18.45
C LYS A 64 7.54 -23.74 -18.40
N THR A 65 7.18 -22.75 -17.58
CA THR A 65 7.97 -21.51 -17.40
C THR A 65 9.17 -21.75 -16.49
N GLU A 66 10.08 -20.79 -16.43
CA GLU A 66 11.21 -20.80 -15.50
C GLU A 66 10.78 -20.88 -14.03
N PHE A 67 9.59 -20.37 -13.68
CA PHE A 67 9.06 -20.35 -12.32
C PHE A 67 8.44 -21.68 -11.87
N LYS A 68 8.08 -22.58 -12.80
CA LYS A 68 7.49 -23.91 -12.55
C LYS A 68 6.18 -23.90 -11.74
N GLN A 69 5.57 -22.74 -11.57
CA GLN A 69 4.33 -22.54 -10.83
C GLN A 69 3.68 -21.20 -11.23
N PRO A 70 2.38 -20.99 -10.95
CA PRO A 70 1.74 -19.72 -11.24
C PRO A 70 2.40 -18.54 -10.54
N LEU A 71 2.78 -17.54 -11.34
CA LEU A 71 3.33 -16.28 -10.87
C LEU A 71 2.19 -15.36 -10.42
N VAL A 72 2.33 -14.71 -9.27
CA VAL A 72 1.36 -13.69 -8.84
C VAL A 72 1.47 -12.46 -9.74
N ASN A 73 0.31 -11.94 -10.15
CA ASN A 73 0.22 -10.72 -10.94
C ASN A 73 0.82 -9.53 -10.17
N SER A 74 1.78 -8.84 -10.78
CA SER A 74 2.48 -7.73 -10.12
C SER A 74 1.58 -6.53 -9.82
N CYS A 75 0.54 -6.31 -10.60
CA CYS A 75 -0.46 -5.28 -10.29
C CYS A 75 -1.31 -5.65 -9.07
N LEU A 76 -1.56 -6.95 -8.83
CA LEU A 76 -2.21 -7.42 -7.60
C LEU A 76 -1.32 -7.11 -6.38
N THR A 77 -0.03 -7.47 -6.43
CA THR A 77 0.87 -7.20 -5.31
C THR A 77 1.03 -5.71 -5.06
N LEU A 78 1.11 -4.88 -6.11
CA LEU A 78 1.11 -3.43 -5.99
C LEU A 78 -0.16 -2.93 -5.28
N SER A 79 -1.33 -3.39 -5.71
CA SER A 79 -2.62 -2.99 -5.12
C SER A 79 -2.71 -3.38 -3.63
N ILE A 80 -2.21 -4.57 -3.26
CA ILE A 80 -2.21 -5.02 -1.86
C ILE A 80 -1.25 -4.19 -1.02
N VAL A 81 -0.02 -3.93 -1.49
CA VAL A 81 0.97 -3.11 -0.77
C VAL A 81 0.47 -1.66 -0.60
N VAL A 82 -0.16 -1.10 -1.63
CA VAL A 82 -0.85 0.20 -1.51
C VAL A 82 -1.96 0.13 -0.47
N GLY A 83 -2.80 -0.91 -0.52
CA GLY A 83 -3.89 -1.13 0.45
C GLY A 83 -3.41 -1.24 1.89
N MET A 84 -2.31 -1.96 2.14
CA MET A 84 -1.70 -2.07 3.47
C MET A 84 -1.29 -0.71 4.05
N SER A 85 -0.87 0.22 3.19
CA SER A 85 -0.41 1.55 3.61
C SER A 85 -1.54 2.54 3.89
N VAL A 86 -2.80 2.18 3.60
CA VAL A 86 -3.94 3.12 3.71
C VAL A 86 -4.08 3.65 5.12
N SER A 87 -4.12 2.79 6.12
CA SER A 87 -4.35 3.18 7.53
C SER A 87 -3.35 4.22 8.03
N ASP A 88 -2.09 4.15 7.57
CA ASP A 88 -1.03 5.05 8.01
C ASP A 88 -0.82 6.26 7.10
N VAL A 89 -0.89 6.05 5.78
CA VAL A 89 -0.44 7.04 4.80
C VAL A 89 -1.60 7.79 4.15
N SER A 90 -2.68 7.10 3.79
CA SER A 90 -3.67 7.70 2.90
C SER A 90 -5.13 7.61 3.36
N HIS A 91 -5.40 7.20 4.60
CA HIS A 91 -6.78 7.11 5.07
C HIS A 91 -7.49 8.47 5.06
N LYS A 92 -6.78 9.53 5.45
CA LYS A 92 -7.27 10.92 5.39
C LYS A 92 -6.92 11.62 4.08
N ALA A 93 -6.25 10.96 3.14
CA ALA A 93 -5.85 11.60 1.89
C ALA A 93 -7.06 11.99 1.04
N ILE A 94 -6.99 13.18 0.48
CA ILE A 94 -7.97 13.71 -0.47
C ILE A 94 -7.84 12.99 -1.81
N GLY A 95 -6.61 12.58 -2.16
CA GLY A 95 -6.36 11.79 -3.35
C GLY A 95 -4.89 11.42 -3.53
N ASN A 96 -4.67 10.42 -4.38
CA ASN A 96 -3.34 10.09 -4.88
C ASN A 96 -3.02 11.00 -6.06
N LEU A 97 -1.81 11.58 -6.07
CA LEU A 97 -1.32 12.43 -7.15
C LEU A 97 -0.49 11.64 -8.17
N GLY A 98 0.10 10.52 -7.75
CA GLY A 98 0.86 9.67 -8.64
C GLY A 98 1.64 8.57 -7.94
N TRP A 99 2.15 7.67 -8.76
CA TRP A 99 3.12 6.63 -8.41
C TRP A 99 4.32 6.78 -9.33
N ASP A 100 5.51 6.77 -8.76
CA ASP A 100 6.77 6.91 -9.47
C ASP A 100 7.74 5.79 -9.06
N ASP A 101 8.77 5.55 -9.86
CA ASP A 101 9.88 4.63 -9.57
C ASP A 101 9.42 3.23 -9.12
N ILE A 102 8.38 2.69 -9.78
CA ILE A 102 7.88 1.34 -9.47
C ILE A 102 8.90 0.32 -9.96
N LYS A 103 9.42 -0.47 -9.04
CA LYS A 103 10.39 -1.54 -9.31
C LYS A 103 9.89 -2.87 -8.76
N LEU A 104 10.01 -3.90 -9.59
CA LEU A 104 9.74 -5.30 -9.22
C LEU A 104 11.09 -6.00 -9.12
N THR A 105 11.46 -6.46 -7.94
CA THR A 105 12.81 -6.95 -7.63
C THR A 105 12.89 -8.45 -7.39
N ALA A 106 11.74 -9.10 -7.13
CA ALA A 106 11.64 -10.54 -6.97
C ALA A 106 10.22 -11.03 -7.32
N PRO A 107 10.06 -12.29 -7.78
CA PRO A 107 8.75 -12.87 -8.01
C PRO A 107 8.02 -13.14 -6.68
N VAL A 108 6.69 -13.05 -6.75
CA VAL A 108 5.78 -13.46 -5.66
C VAL A 108 4.95 -14.63 -6.15
N PHE A 109 4.74 -15.63 -5.28
CA PHE A 109 4.00 -16.83 -5.58
C PHE A 109 2.79 -16.99 -4.65
N ILE A 110 1.84 -17.81 -5.07
CA ILE A 110 0.70 -18.20 -4.24
C ILE A 110 1.23 -18.89 -2.97
N GLY A 111 0.72 -18.47 -1.81
CA GLY A 111 1.21 -18.92 -0.50
C GLY A 111 2.26 -18.00 0.13
N ASP A 112 2.89 -17.09 -0.62
CA ASP A 112 3.76 -16.09 -0.03
C ASP A 112 2.96 -15.15 0.89
N THR A 113 3.48 -14.90 2.08
CA THR A 113 2.98 -13.87 2.97
C THR A 113 3.80 -12.60 2.77
N ILE A 114 3.12 -11.50 2.48
CA ILE A 114 3.75 -10.21 2.20
C ILE A 114 3.47 -9.20 3.29
N TYR A 115 4.40 -8.30 3.48
CA TYR A 115 4.38 -7.15 4.40
C TYR A 115 4.80 -5.89 3.65
N ALA A 116 4.49 -4.74 4.22
CA ALA A 116 4.90 -3.47 3.64
C ALA A 116 5.35 -2.48 4.73
N GLU A 117 6.19 -1.54 4.32
CA GLU A 117 6.55 -0.37 5.11
C GLU A 117 6.70 0.84 4.20
N SER A 118 6.42 2.03 4.73
CA SER A 118 6.55 3.29 3.99
C SER A 118 7.42 4.27 4.74
N ARG A 119 8.43 4.84 4.06
CA ARG A 119 9.25 5.94 4.56
C ARG A 119 8.76 7.25 3.98
N VAL A 120 8.55 8.26 4.81
CA VAL A 120 8.29 9.63 4.35
C VAL A 120 9.59 10.20 3.77
N ILE A 121 9.59 10.53 2.47
CA ILE A 121 10.78 11.04 1.78
C ILE A 121 10.69 12.53 1.47
N ALA A 122 9.49 13.08 1.35
CA ALA A 122 9.28 14.52 1.16
C ALA A 122 7.91 14.96 1.66
N LYS A 123 7.81 16.21 2.09
CA LYS A 123 6.53 16.89 2.31
C LYS A 123 6.64 18.37 1.98
N ARG A 124 5.56 18.95 1.48
CA ARG A 124 5.45 20.39 1.23
C ARG A 124 4.00 20.85 1.30
N GLU A 125 3.78 22.10 1.58
CA GLU A 125 2.45 22.70 1.47
C GLU A 125 1.97 22.72 0.03
N SER A 126 0.65 22.67 -0.16
CA SER A 126 0.05 22.86 -1.48
C SER A 126 0.01 24.36 -1.83
N ALA A 127 0.58 24.72 -2.98
CA ALA A 127 0.58 26.10 -3.42
C ALA A 127 -0.82 26.61 -3.81
N SER A 128 -1.70 25.73 -4.29
CA SER A 128 -3.05 26.08 -4.77
C SER A 128 -4.16 25.80 -3.76
N ARG A 129 -3.86 25.08 -2.66
CA ARG A 129 -4.85 24.64 -1.67
C ARG A 129 -4.30 24.86 -0.26
N PRO A 130 -4.53 26.02 0.37
CA PRO A 130 -3.90 26.41 1.63
C PRO A 130 -4.18 25.48 2.82
N THR A 131 -5.31 24.76 2.78
CA THR A 131 -5.74 23.80 3.82
C THR A 131 -5.20 22.39 3.62
N GLN A 132 -4.29 22.20 2.65
CA GLN A 132 -3.80 20.89 2.24
C GLN A 132 -2.26 20.90 2.10
N GLY A 133 -1.69 19.72 2.22
CA GLY A 133 -0.27 19.48 1.96
C GLY A 133 -0.05 18.27 1.07
N ILE A 134 1.13 18.16 0.53
CA ILE A 134 1.57 17.08 -0.35
C ILE A 134 2.65 16.29 0.38
N VAL A 135 2.47 14.99 0.46
CA VAL A 135 3.40 14.07 1.11
C VAL A 135 3.82 13.00 0.10
N THR A 136 5.11 12.73 0.00
CA THR A 136 5.66 11.65 -0.81
C THR A 136 6.28 10.60 0.11
N VAL A 137 5.88 9.35 -0.08
CA VAL A 137 6.42 8.21 0.65
C VAL A 137 7.08 7.23 -0.32
N ARG A 138 8.19 6.62 0.08
CA ARG A 138 8.73 5.43 -0.57
C ARG A 138 8.23 4.21 0.18
N THR A 139 7.49 3.35 -0.51
CA THR A 139 6.95 2.10 0.04
C THR A 139 7.73 0.93 -0.53
N ILE A 140 8.03 -0.04 0.33
CA ILE A 140 8.63 -1.32 -0.06
C ILE A 140 7.72 -2.46 0.37
N GLY A 141 7.62 -3.48 -0.50
CA GLY A 141 6.97 -4.75 -0.21
C GLY A 141 8.02 -5.82 0.06
N LYS A 142 7.85 -6.57 1.16
CA LYS A 142 8.74 -7.66 1.59
C LYS A 142 7.95 -8.95 1.79
N LYS A 143 8.56 -10.09 1.49
CA LYS A 143 8.04 -11.40 1.89
C LYS A 143 8.35 -11.69 3.36
N ALA A 144 7.74 -12.73 3.91
CA ALA A 144 7.97 -13.17 5.29
C ALA A 144 9.43 -13.56 5.57
N ASP A 145 10.19 -13.98 4.56
CA ASP A 145 11.62 -14.30 4.63
C ASP A 145 12.53 -13.05 4.55
N GLY A 146 11.94 -11.85 4.43
CA GLY A 146 12.66 -10.59 4.33
C GLY A 146 13.04 -10.17 2.91
N VAL A 147 12.80 -11.00 1.89
CA VAL A 147 13.10 -10.66 0.49
C VAL A 147 12.21 -9.50 0.03
N GLN A 148 12.82 -8.39 -0.36
CA GLN A 148 12.11 -7.29 -0.99
C GLN A 148 11.72 -7.68 -2.42
N PHE A 149 10.42 -7.62 -2.73
CA PHE A 149 9.91 -7.97 -4.05
C PHE A 149 9.47 -6.74 -4.87
N MET A 150 9.24 -5.61 -4.19
CA MET A 150 8.87 -4.38 -4.89
C MET A 150 9.24 -3.13 -4.10
N SER A 151 9.35 -2.02 -4.82
CA SER A 151 9.36 -0.67 -4.24
C SER A 151 8.70 0.32 -5.18
N PHE A 152 8.16 1.41 -4.63
CA PHE A 152 7.63 2.55 -5.40
C PHE A 152 7.60 3.81 -4.53
N GLU A 153 7.54 4.95 -5.20
CA GLU A 153 7.20 6.22 -4.57
C GLU A 153 5.73 6.54 -4.83
N ARG A 154 5.04 7.07 -3.81
CA ARG A 154 3.66 7.50 -3.91
C ARG A 154 3.50 8.90 -3.33
N THR A 155 2.88 9.78 -4.10
CA THR A 155 2.58 11.14 -3.69
C THR A 155 1.09 11.28 -3.42
N VAL A 156 0.75 11.76 -2.22
CA VAL A 156 -0.64 11.96 -1.78
C VAL A 156 -0.90 13.41 -1.38
N LEU A 157 -2.13 13.85 -1.61
CA LEU A 157 -2.65 15.12 -1.14
C LEU A 157 -3.42 14.85 0.16
N VAL A 158 -3.00 15.48 1.26
CA VAL A 158 -3.57 15.26 2.59
C VAL A 158 -4.09 16.58 3.19
N PRO A 159 -5.12 16.55 4.04
CA PRO A 159 -5.59 17.74 4.73
C PRO A 159 -4.58 18.17 5.80
N LYS A 160 -4.57 19.46 6.12
CA LYS A 160 -3.97 19.98 7.35
C LYS A 160 -4.89 19.71 8.54
N GLN A 161 -4.36 19.75 9.76
CA GLN A 161 -5.13 19.61 10.99
C GLN A 161 -6.30 20.60 11.03
N GLY A 162 -7.47 20.14 11.46
CA GLY A 162 -8.72 20.93 11.47
C GLY A 162 -9.41 21.08 10.12
N HIS A 163 -8.89 20.41 9.06
CA HIS A 163 -9.47 20.41 7.72
C HIS A 163 -9.73 18.99 7.18
N ASP A 164 -9.52 17.98 8.01
CA ASP A 164 -9.88 16.60 7.71
C ASP A 164 -11.38 16.35 7.97
N ILE A 165 -11.89 15.29 7.34
CA ILE A 165 -13.24 14.81 7.61
C ILE A 165 -13.16 13.94 8.86
N ASP A 166 -13.76 14.41 9.94
CA ASP A 166 -13.92 13.62 11.16
C ASP A 166 -15.13 12.69 10.99
N HIS A 167 -14.94 11.38 11.21
CA HIS A 167 -16.00 10.37 11.09
C HIS A 167 -16.55 9.93 12.42
#